data_2b788aaa1ed5cfe1b013b15a54756329
#
_entry.id   2b788aaa1ed5cfe1b013b15a54756329
#
_cell.length_a   1.000
_cell.length_b   1.000
_cell.length_c   1.000
_cell.angle_alpha   90.00
_cell.angle_beta   90.00
_cell.angle_gamma   90.00
#
_symmetry.space_group_name_H-M   'P 1'
#
loop_
_entity.id
_entity.type
_entity.pdbx_description
1 polymer ?
#
loop_
_entity_poly.entity_id
_entity_poly.type
_entity_poly.pdbx_seq_one_letter_code
_entity_poly.pdbx_strand_id
1 'polypeptide(L)'
;MDELLKILGANALESRANIARMLNVPAAEVDARIAAYEKLGVIRGYQAILDEDKLDLDTVTAVIEVKVTPQREGGFNTIADRISKFPEVRSAYLMSGAYDLLLFVEGKNLRQVATFVSEKLSPLDGVLSTSTHFMLKTYKRFGVLMHQETSDERLSVAP
;
A
#
# COMPACT_ATOMS: atom_id res chain seq x y z
N MET A 1 -18.69 -6.58 6.92
CA MET A 1 -17.36 -7.24 6.82
C MET A 1 -17.29 -8.30 7.90
N ASP A 2 -16.85 -9.51 7.55
CA ASP A 2 -16.69 -10.64 8.47
C ASP A 2 -15.74 -10.28 9.62
N GLU A 3 -16.06 -10.73 10.85
CA GLU A 3 -15.28 -10.43 12.04
C GLU A 3 -13.87 -11.03 11.98
N LEU A 4 -13.71 -12.22 11.38
CA LEU A 4 -12.41 -12.83 11.13
C LEU A 4 -11.51 -11.91 10.25
N LEU A 5 -12.09 -11.35 9.19
CA LEU A 5 -11.34 -10.44 8.30
C LEU A 5 -10.97 -9.13 8.99
N LYS A 6 -11.80 -8.64 9.93
CA LYS A 6 -11.44 -7.46 10.74
C LYS A 6 -10.26 -7.74 11.67
N ILE A 7 -10.27 -8.89 12.34
CA ILE A 7 -9.18 -9.31 13.22
C ILE A 7 -7.87 -9.42 12.42
N LEU A 8 -7.91 -10.15 11.30
CA LEU A 8 -6.73 -10.33 10.44
C LEU A 8 -6.26 -9.01 9.80
N GLY A 9 -7.18 -8.11 9.47
CA GLY A 9 -6.86 -6.78 8.96
C GLY A 9 -6.20 -5.87 10.00
N ALA A 10 -6.49 -6.09 11.30
CA ALA A 10 -5.85 -5.38 12.39
C ALA A 10 -4.51 -6.02 12.81
N ASN A 11 -4.45 -7.34 12.85
CA ASN A 11 -3.26 -8.11 13.20
C ASN A 11 -3.26 -9.47 12.48
N ALA A 12 -2.54 -9.54 11.36
CA ALA A 12 -2.43 -10.77 10.57
C ALA A 12 -1.66 -11.90 11.28
N LEU A 13 -0.89 -11.59 12.32
CA LEU A 13 -0.13 -12.54 13.13
C LEU A 13 -0.90 -13.02 14.38
N GLU A 14 -2.17 -12.61 14.54
CA GLU A 14 -2.98 -13.11 15.67
C GLU A 14 -3.05 -14.64 15.68
N SER A 15 -2.88 -15.25 16.85
CA SER A 15 -2.85 -16.70 16.94
C SER A 15 -4.22 -17.31 16.61
N ARG A 16 -4.22 -18.48 15.95
CA ARG A 16 -5.45 -19.22 15.63
C ARG A 16 -6.28 -19.52 16.86
N ALA A 17 -5.62 -19.84 17.98
CA ALA A 17 -6.28 -20.10 19.26
C ALA A 17 -6.97 -18.86 19.82
N ASN A 18 -6.35 -17.68 19.70
CA ASN A 18 -6.94 -16.41 20.13
C ASN A 18 -8.13 -16.04 19.24
N ILE A 19 -7.97 -16.13 17.92
CA ILE A 19 -9.05 -15.87 16.96
C ILE A 19 -10.24 -16.79 17.25
N ALA A 20 -10.00 -18.08 17.45
CA ALA A 20 -11.03 -19.08 17.76
C ALA A 20 -11.81 -18.69 19.02
N ARG A 21 -11.10 -18.24 20.06
CA ARG A 21 -11.68 -17.74 21.31
C ARG A 21 -12.52 -16.48 21.11
N MET A 22 -12.00 -15.49 20.33
CA MET A 22 -12.71 -14.25 20.03
C MET A 22 -14.00 -14.49 19.26
N LEU A 23 -13.98 -15.45 18.33
CA LEU A 23 -15.12 -15.78 17.49
C LEU A 23 -16.04 -16.86 18.09
N ASN A 24 -15.63 -17.46 19.21
CA ASN A 24 -16.33 -18.60 19.85
C ASN A 24 -16.56 -19.78 18.88
N VAL A 25 -15.52 -20.14 18.12
CA VAL A 25 -15.52 -21.27 17.17
C VAL A 25 -14.29 -22.16 17.39
N PRO A 26 -14.28 -23.41 16.90
CA PRO A 26 -13.08 -24.25 16.93
C PRO A 26 -11.94 -23.68 16.09
N ALA A 27 -10.68 -23.88 16.49
CA ALA A 27 -9.51 -23.41 15.73
C ALA A 27 -9.47 -23.97 14.30
N ALA A 28 -9.90 -25.22 14.10
CA ALA A 28 -10.00 -25.83 12.77
C ALA A 28 -10.97 -25.08 11.84
N GLU A 29 -12.03 -24.48 12.38
CA GLU A 29 -12.94 -23.64 11.59
C GLU A 29 -12.28 -22.33 11.18
N VAL A 30 -11.47 -21.72 12.05
CA VAL A 30 -10.70 -20.52 11.71
C VAL A 30 -9.77 -20.79 10.52
N ASP A 31 -9.02 -21.90 10.56
CA ASP A 31 -8.13 -22.30 9.48
C ASP A 31 -8.88 -22.55 8.17
N ALA A 32 -10.00 -23.26 8.23
CA ALA A 32 -10.85 -23.54 7.08
C ALA A 32 -11.40 -22.25 6.44
N ARG A 33 -11.85 -21.28 7.26
CA ARG A 33 -12.36 -19.98 6.78
C ARG A 33 -11.25 -19.14 6.16
N ILE A 34 -10.05 -19.13 6.73
CA ILE A 34 -8.90 -18.41 6.16
C ILE A 34 -8.53 -19.01 4.80
N ALA A 35 -8.38 -20.34 4.73
CA ALA A 35 -8.08 -21.02 3.47
C ALA A 35 -9.15 -20.78 2.40
N ALA A 36 -10.42 -20.71 2.78
CA ALA A 36 -11.50 -20.35 1.87
C ALA A 36 -11.37 -18.92 1.34
N TYR A 37 -11.03 -17.93 2.19
CA TYR A 37 -10.82 -16.55 1.77
C TYR A 37 -9.59 -16.38 0.88
N GLU A 38 -8.51 -17.12 1.13
CA GLU A 38 -7.33 -17.15 0.27
C GLU A 38 -7.67 -17.73 -1.11
N LYS A 39 -8.39 -18.87 -1.13
CA LYS A 39 -8.83 -19.53 -2.37
C LYS A 39 -9.77 -18.64 -3.19
N LEU A 40 -10.68 -17.91 -2.55
CA LEU A 40 -11.58 -16.96 -3.20
C LEU A 40 -10.88 -15.65 -3.61
N GLY A 41 -9.62 -15.45 -3.20
CA GLY A 41 -8.87 -14.24 -3.47
C GLY A 41 -9.37 -13.01 -2.70
N VAL A 42 -10.13 -13.20 -1.63
CA VAL A 42 -10.50 -12.15 -0.67
C VAL A 42 -9.26 -11.72 0.13
N ILE A 43 -8.50 -12.71 0.62
CA ILE A 43 -7.15 -12.50 1.16
C ILE A 43 -6.15 -12.70 0.02
N ARG A 44 -5.43 -11.65 -0.34
CA ARG A 44 -4.41 -11.63 -1.41
C ARG A 44 -3.00 -11.77 -0.88
N GLY A 45 -2.79 -11.56 0.40
CA GLY A 45 -1.48 -11.62 1.03
C GLY A 45 -1.48 -11.02 2.43
N TYR A 46 -0.34 -11.12 3.07
CA TYR A 46 -0.06 -10.58 4.40
C TYR A 46 1.19 -9.72 4.32
N GLN A 47 1.20 -8.60 5.00
CA GLN A 47 2.33 -7.68 4.98
C GLN A 47 2.59 -7.09 6.37
N ALA A 48 3.86 -6.99 6.74
CA ALA A 48 4.27 -6.23 7.92
C ALA A 48 4.24 -4.73 7.60
N ILE A 49 3.82 -3.92 8.58
CA ILE A 49 3.94 -2.47 8.53
C ILE A 49 5.30 -2.12 9.11
N LEU A 50 6.19 -1.59 8.26
CA LEU A 50 7.56 -1.26 8.64
C LEU A 50 7.75 0.24 8.79
N ASP A 51 8.55 0.63 9.79
CA ASP A 51 9.09 1.97 9.91
C ASP A 51 10.38 2.03 9.07
N GLU A 52 10.24 2.48 7.83
CA GLU A 52 11.32 2.51 6.84
C GLU A 52 12.42 3.50 7.21
N ASP A 53 12.11 4.54 8.01
CA ASP A 53 13.10 5.51 8.51
C ASP A 53 14.12 4.87 9.48
N LYS A 54 13.77 3.70 10.06
CA LYS A 54 14.66 2.91 10.92
C LYS A 54 15.46 1.85 10.19
N LEU A 55 15.21 1.72 8.90
CA LEU A 55 15.91 0.79 8.02
C LEU A 55 16.85 1.60 7.13
N ASP A 56 18.10 1.15 7.02
CA ASP A 56 19.06 1.75 6.09
C ASP A 56 18.75 1.28 4.66
N LEU A 57 17.64 1.79 4.12
CA LEU A 57 17.16 1.45 2.79
C LEU A 57 17.50 2.56 1.81
N ASP A 58 18.33 2.24 0.82
CA ASP A 58 18.54 3.09 -0.35
C ASP A 58 17.33 3.02 -1.29
N THR A 59 16.14 3.42 -0.80
CA THR A 59 14.92 3.42 -1.62
C THR A 59 14.22 4.77 -1.55
N VAL A 60 13.61 5.14 -2.66
CA VAL A 60 12.82 6.36 -2.81
C VAL A 60 11.42 5.96 -3.26
N THR A 61 10.42 6.41 -2.52
CA THR A 61 9.02 6.26 -2.90
C THR A 61 8.49 7.56 -3.50
N ALA A 62 7.81 7.44 -4.62
CA ALA A 62 7.11 8.54 -5.26
C ALA A 62 5.61 8.22 -5.40
N VAL A 63 4.80 9.26 -5.30
CA VAL A 63 3.39 9.26 -5.65
C VAL A 63 3.24 9.94 -7.00
N ILE A 64 2.65 9.25 -7.97
CA ILE A 64 2.52 9.75 -9.33
C ILE A 64 1.05 9.86 -9.70
N GLU A 65 0.61 11.06 -9.99
CA GLU A 65 -0.69 11.34 -10.59
C GLU A 65 -0.60 11.16 -12.10
N VAL A 66 -1.52 10.41 -12.68
CA VAL A 66 -1.55 10.13 -14.11
C VAL A 66 -2.91 10.51 -14.69
N LYS A 67 -2.92 11.33 -15.73
CA LYS A 67 -4.09 11.56 -16.58
C LYS A 67 -4.03 10.63 -17.76
N VAL A 68 -5.14 9.98 -18.04
CA VAL A 68 -5.24 9.01 -19.14
C VAL A 68 -6.49 9.27 -19.97
N THR A 69 -6.42 8.90 -21.25
CA THR A 69 -7.59 8.92 -22.12
C THR A 69 -8.39 7.62 -21.91
N PRO A 70 -9.68 7.69 -21.58
CA PRO A 70 -10.52 6.51 -21.53
C PRO A 70 -10.58 5.83 -22.91
N GLN A 71 -10.33 4.52 -22.95
CA GLN A 71 -10.44 3.76 -24.19
C GLN A 71 -11.90 3.33 -24.44
N ARG A 72 -12.32 3.26 -25.72
CA ARG A 72 -13.69 2.88 -26.09
C ARG A 72 -14.08 1.49 -25.60
N GLU A 73 -13.13 0.55 -25.58
CA GLU A 73 -13.30 -0.80 -25.07
C GLU A 73 -12.43 -0.99 -23.84
N GLY A 74 -13.05 -1.08 -22.63
CA GLY A 74 -12.36 -1.29 -21.34
C GLY A 74 -12.12 -0.04 -20.50
N GLY A 75 -12.44 1.17 -20.98
CA GLY A 75 -12.31 2.41 -20.20
C GLY A 75 -10.89 2.64 -19.69
N PHE A 76 -10.75 2.80 -18.36
CA PHE A 76 -9.46 2.98 -17.70
C PHE A 76 -8.74 1.66 -17.37
N ASN A 77 -9.45 0.52 -17.38
CA ASN A 77 -8.93 -0.74 -16.87
C ASN A 77 -7.73 -1.26 -17.66
N THR A 78 -7.79 -1.18 -18.98
CA THR A 78 -6.71 -1.69 -19.85
C THR A 78 -5.36 -1.03 -19.56
N ILE A 79 -5.37 0.30 -19.42
CA ILE A 79 -4.14 1.05 -19.12
C ILE A 79 -3.70 0.86 -17.68
N ALA A 80 -4.65 0.82 -16.72
CA ALA A 80 -4.36 0.57 -15.32
C ALA A 80 -3.74 -0.83 -15.10
N ASP A 81 -4.27 -1.87 -15.76
CA ASP A 81 -3.73 -3.22 -15.71
C ASP A 81 -2.32 -3.30 -16.31
N ARG A 82 -2.06 -2.56 -17.39
CA ARG A 82 -0.73 -2.50 -18.00
C ARG A 82 0.27 -1.82 -17.09
N ILE A 83 -0.10 -0.69 -16.50
CA ILE A 83 0.74 0.06 -15.55
C ILE A 83 1.02 -0.78 -14.30
N SER A 84 0.03 -1.47 -13.77
CA SER A 84 0.15 -2.29 -12.56
C SER A 84 1.12 -3.48 -12.70
N LYS A 85 1.50 -3.85 -13.93
CA LYS A 85 2.47 -4.93 -14.19
C LYS A 85 3.92 -4.48 -14.10
N PHE A 86 4.20 -3.18 -14.05
CA PHE A 86 5.57 -2.72 -13.88
C PHE A 86 6.06 -3.02 -12.46
N PRO A 87 7.26 -3.61 -12.31
CA PRO A 87 7.80 -3.97 -10.99
C PRO A 87 8.06 -2.77 -10.08
N GLU A 88 8.26 -1.58 -10.67
CA GLU A 88 8.42 -0.33 -9.94
C GLU A 88 7.11 0.15 -9.28
N VAL A 89 5.94 -0.28 -9.78
CA VAL A 89 4.63 0.10 -9.28
C VAL A 89 4.24 -0.81 -8.11
N ARG A 90 4.20 -0.23 -6.92
CA ARG A 90 3.82 -0.92 -5.68
C ARG A 90 2.31 -0.91 -5.45
N SER A 91 1.65 0.16 -5.87
CA SER A 91 0.20 0.29 -5.78
C SER A 91 -0.32 1.18 -6.90
N ALA A 92 -1.54 0.89 -7.39
CA ALA A 92 -2.22 1.66 -8.41
C ALA A 92 -3.70 1.77 -8.05
N TYR A 93 -4.26 2.97 -8.17
CA TYR A 93 -5.65 3.25 -7.84
C TYR A 93 -6.30 4.08 -8.94
N LEU A 94 -7.54 3.74 -9.28
CA LEU A 94 -8.40 4.62 -10.08
C LEU A 94 -9.00 5.68 -9.15
N MET A 95 -8.88 6.93 -9.54
CA MET A 95 -9.28 8.09 -8.73
C MET A 95 -10.42 8.84 -9.41
N SER A 96 -11.24 9.49 -8.61
CA SER A 96 -12.16 10.52 -9.07
C SER A 96 -11.58 11.90 -8.71
N GLY A 97 -11.44 12.81 -9.69
CA GLY A 97 -10.90 14.14 -9.42
C GLY A 97 -10.06 14.70 -10.57
N ALA A 98 -8.98 15.41 -10.22
CA ALA A 98 -8.16 16.13 -11.19
C ALA A 98 -7.29 15.22 -12.07
N TYR A 99 -7.07 13.98 -11.67
CA TYR A 99 -6.32 12.95 -12.37
C TYR A 99 -7.06 11.62 -12.26
N ASP A 100 -6.69 10.65 -13.10
CA ASP A 100 -7.43 9.40 -13.24
C ASP A 100 -6.80 8.23 -12.48
N LEU A 101 -5.46 8.15 -12.44
CA LEU A 101 -4.74 7.11 -11.72
C LEU A 101 -3.76 7.73 -10.71
N LEU A 102 -3.67 7.11 -9.53
CA LEU A 102 -2.67 7.40 -8.52
C LEU A 102 -1.78 6.16 -8.37
N LEU A 103 -0.48 6.35 -8.56
CA LEU A 103 0.52 5.29 -8.46
C LEU A 103 1.46 5.54 -7.29
N PHE A 104 1.80 4.49 -6.55
CA PHE A 104 2.93 4.47 -5.65
C PHE A 104 4.06 3.69 -6.32
N VAL A 105 5.16 4.36 -6.56
CA VAL A 105 6.31 3.85 -7.31
C VAL A 105 7.54 3.86 -6.42
N GLU A 106 8.31 2.78 -6.45
CA GLU A 106 9.53 2.63 -5.67
C GLU A 106 10.74 2.50 -6.60
N GLY A 107 11.82 3.17 -6.26
CA GLY A 107 13.09 3.09 -6.94
C GLY A 107 14.26 3.24 -5.98
N LYS A 108 15.46 2.81 -6.37
CA LYS A 108 16.69 2.94 -5.57
C LYS A 108 17.11 4.40 -5.34
N ASN A 109 16.71 5.29 -6.23
CA ASN A 109 17.04 6.71 -6.17
C ASN A 109 16.09 7.54 -7.07
N LEU A 110 16.15 8.85 -6.95
CA LEU A 110 15.34 9.80 -7.74
C LEU A 110 15.50 9.58 -9.25
N ARG A 111 16.72 9.29 -9.72
CA ARG A 111 16.99 9.08 -11.14
C ARG A 111 16.25 7.86 -11.67
N GLN A 112 16.21 6.75 -10.92
CA GLN A 112 15.49 5.54 -11.34
C GLN A 112 13.99 5.80 -11.47
N VAL A 113 13.39 6.53 -10.53
CA VAL A 113 11.98 6.92 -10.62
C VAL A 113 11.75 7.83 -11.82
N ALA A 114 12.60 8.85 -12.05
CA ALA A 114 12.50 9.72 -13.20
C ALA A 114 12.63 8.95 -14.54
N THR A 115 13.57 8.02 -14.63
CA THR A 115 13.76 7.14 -15.80
C THR A 115 12.52 6.27 -16.03
N PHE A 116 11.95 5.67 -14.98
CA PHE A 116 10.67 4.94 -15.09
C PHE A 116 9.57 5.80 -15.69
N VAL A 117 9.41 7.04 -15.18
CA VAL A 117 8.36 7.95 -15.68
C VAL A 117 8.60 8.31 -17.13
N SER A 118 9.82 8.70 -17.51
CA SER A 118 10.12 9.19 -18.85
C SER A 118 10.17 8.10 -19.92
N GLU A 119 10.66 6.89 -19.57
CA GLU A 119 10.89 5.84 -20.54
C GLU A 119 9.79 4.77 -20.58
N LYS A 120 9.08 4.56 -19.46
CA LYS A 120 8.08 3.49 -19.35
C LYS A 120 6.67 4.01 -19.20
N LEU A 121 6.43 5.01 -18.33
CA LEU A 121 5.09 5.47 -18.00
C LEU A 121 4.54 6.48 -19.02
N SER A 122 5.25 7.58 -19.21
CA SER A 122 4.79 8.69 -20.10
C SER A 122 4.65 8.29 -21.57
N PRO A 123 5.46 7.35 -22.13
CA PRO A 123 5.30 6.93 -23.52
C PRO A 123 4.15 5.95 -23.76
N LEU A 124 3.46 5.50 -22.70
CA LEU A 124 2.31 4.57 -22.89
C LEU A 124 1.18 5.25 -23.63
N ASP A 125 0.64 4.54 -24.62
CA ASP A 125 -0.56 4.97 -25.33
C ASP A 125 -1.71 5.20 -24.34
N GLY A 126 -2.31 6.38 -24.41
CA GLY A 126 -3.40 6.78 -23.53
C GLY A 126 -2.94 7.56 -22.29
N VAL A 127 -1.65 7.65 -21.97
CA VAL A 127 -1.13 8.55 -20.93
C VAL A 127 -1.07 9.97 -21.51
N LEU A 128 -1.78 10.91 -20.89
CA LEU A 128 -1.82 12.31 -21.30
C LEU A 128 -0.79 13.15 -20.57
N SER A 129 -0.68 12.96 -19.26
CA SER A 129 0.28 13.68 -18.41
C SER A 129 0.55 12.92 -17.12
N THR A 130 1.70 13.22 -16.53
CA THR A 130 2.13 12.69 -15.23
C THR A 130 2.62 13.81 -14.33
N SER A 131 2.36 13.70 -13.01
CA SER A 131 2.91 14.59 -11.99
C SER A 131 3.51 13.73 -10.89
N THR A 132 4.81 13.91 -10.61
CA THR A 132 5.56 13.06 -9.68
C THR A 132 5.85 13.83 -8.40
N HIS A 133 5.47 13.24 -7.26
CA HIS A 133 5.69 13.77 -5.92
C HIS A 133 6.53 12.76 -5.13
N PHE A 134 7.67 13.19 -4.60
CA PHE A 134 8.49 12.31 -3.77
C PHE A 134 8.01 12.33 -2.32
N MET A 135 7.85 11.15 -1.74
CA MET A 135 7.55 11.01 -0.32
C MET A 135 8.81 11.34 0.49
N LEU A 136 8.70 12.34 1.35
CA LEU A 136 9.84 12.77 2.18
C LEU A 136 9.83 12.10 3.55
N LYS A 137 8.63 11.85 4.10
CA LYS A 137 8.46 11.26 5.43
C LYS A 137 7.09 10.63 5.57
N THR A 138 7.02 9.50 6.26
CA THR A 138 5.77 8.83 6.61
C THR A 138 5.45 9.06 8.09
N TYR A 139 4.38 9.78 8.39
CA TYR A 139 3.92 9.99 9.78
C TYR A 139 2.99 8.88 10.26
N LYS A 140 2.17 8.32 9.37
CA LYS A 140 1.21 7.26 9.68
C LYS A 140 1.01 6.36 8.46
N ARG A 141 0.99 5.03 8.66
CA ARG A 141 0.74 4.04 7.61
C ARG A 141 -0.23 2.98 8.11
N PHE A 142 -1.31 2.74 7.38
CA PHE A 142 -2.36 1.76 7.73
C PHE A 142 -2.84 1.84 9.18
N GLY A 143 -3.02 3.07 9.71
CA GLY A 143 -3.48 3.31 11.07
C GLY A 143 -2.39 3.32 12.14
N VAL A 144 -1.15 2.90 11.82
CA VAL A 144 -0.01 2.88 12.74
C VAL A 144 0.80 4.17 12.62
N LEU A 145 1.09 4.82 13.76
CA LEU A 145 1.98 5.98 13.82
C LEU A 145 3.44 5.51 13.64
N MET A 146 4.17 6.16 12.73
CA MET A 146 5.57 5.84 12.45
C MET A 146 6.54 6.53 13.41
N HIS A 147 6.14 7.68 14.00
CA HIS A 147 6.89 8.32 15.07
C HIS A 147 6.16 8.16 16.39
N GLN A 148 6.81 7.52 17.35
CA GLN A 148 6.49 7.74 18.76
C GLN A 148 7.23 9.02 19.16
N GLU A 149 6.51 10.03 19.64
CA GLU A 149 7.14 11.07 20.43
C GLU A 149 7.83 10.35 21.58
N THR A 150 9.17 10.34 21.60
CA THR A 150 9.89 10.11 22.82
C THR A 150 9.38 11.19 23.77
N SER A 151 8.59 10.81 24.76
CA SER A 151 8.24 11.69 25.86
C SER A 151 9.57 12.22 26.39
N ASP A 152 9.85 13.48 26.05
CA ASP A 152 10.93 14.23 26.63
C ASP A 152 10.65 14.23 28.14
N GLU A 153 11.32 13.36 28.89
CA GLU A 153 11.37 13.44 30.33
C GLU A 153 12.08 14.75 30.65
N ARG A 154 11.34 15.86 30.54
CA ARG A 154 11.73 17.10 31.19
C ARG A 154 11.73 16.80 32.66
N LEU A 155 12.92 16.54 33.19
CA LEU A 155 13.19 16.58 34.60
C LEU A 155 12.54 17.87 35.12
N SER A 156 11.47 17.71 35.92
CA SER A 156 10.87 18.82 36.64
C SER A 156 11.92 19.31 37.62
N VAL A 157 12.59 20.41 37.28
CA VAL A 157 13.42 21.16 38.22
C VAL A 157 12.42 21.82 39.17
N ALA A 158 12.18 21.19 40.30
CA ALA A 158 11.46 21.81 41.39
C ALA A 158 12.32 22.94 41.96
N PRO A 159 11.73 24.08 42.35
CA PRO A 159 12.43 25.20 42.95
C PRO A 159 12.98 24.90 44.34
#